data_45ddd63557c719f6d8beffc46be6b85d
#
_entry.id   45ddd63557c719f6d8beffc46be6b85d
#
_cell.length_a   1.000
_cell.length_b   1.000
_cell.length_c   1.000
_cell.angle_alpha   90.00
_cell.angle_beta   90.00
_cell.angle_gamma   90.00
#
_symmetry.space_group_name_H-M   'P 1'
#
loop_
_entity.id
_entity.type
_entity.pdbx_description
1 polymer ?
#
loop_
_entity_poly.entity_id
_entity_poly.type
_entity_poly.pdbx_seq_one_letter_code
_entity_poly.pdbx_strand_id
1 'polypeptide(L)'
;MICEVMAVEHIFVQANGLYQSMLHGYADIVRLGMSMLRIGAIGFGGGNALIPVIEKEVVENGKLVTKRAYDEDVVAACITPGALPVEIAAGIGQRLGGHAGMLVASSMMALPGAILTILILAVLTGEQGAALTGIRYASIGLGAFIISLLAAYVLKTLTAMRQAGTRVFRTMCLAMVAVFLLSSEANLYALLGIPAKPVFNLSILSILGLSFFLIVYLGSGISRAKAIVAGLLTASFLLSGSHPLAPALTGVHDATILLMGWLGFRGLVKSFRMGGESVDGVKLLKDTLRDAFVWLAFALALSLPAITMVQGSPAYIGEGFLSSLLSFGGGDAYLTIADGLFVQGGTVAGADFYGQLVPVANALPGSILCKILTGIGYLSGLRMGGMSAGLALSLAGFAVSVAASGLIFGIIARLLRTFHDVPVFRQISLWVRPIISGLLLNVALSMLRTNLEIGTGLLVPEGIVLTMSILLAVFCLYLLFVRRKAMTVPMLVSAAAGFGLFLI
;
A
#
# COMPACT_ATOMS: atom_id res chain seq x y z
N MET A 1 49.33 -37.39 5.25
CA MET A 1 48.20 -38.34 5.02
C MET A 1 47.07 -38.13 6.00
N ILE A 2 47.24 -38.25 7.34
CA ILE A 2 46.11 -38.08 8.32
C ILE A 2 45.60 -36.62 8.35
N CYS A 3 46.52 -35.61 8.30
CA CYS A 3 46.13 -34.19 8.24
C CYS A 3 45.42 -33.78 6.92
N GLU A 4 45.75 -34.41 5.82
CA GLU A 4 45.10 -34.13 4.53
C GLU A 4 43.69 -34.74 4.47
N VAL A 5 43.49 -35.92 5.05
CA VAL A 5 42.16 -36.56 5.16
C VAL A 5 41.24 -35.74 6.07
N MET A 6 41.73 -35.23 7.20
CA MET A 6 40.97 -34.37 8.10
C MET A 6 40.61 -33.02 7.45
N ALA A 7 41.49 -32.45 6.64
CA ALA A 7 41.24 -31.21 5.90
C ALA A 7 40.15 -31.41 4.83
N VAL A 8 40.16 -32.55 4.14
CA VAL A 8 39.12 -32.88 3.13
C VAL A 8 37.77 -33.17 3.80
N GLU A 9 37.74 -33.88 4.94
CA GLU A 9 36.47 -34.04 5.71
C GLU A 9 35.92 -32.70 6.20
N HIS A 10 36.77 -31.81 6.70
CA HIS A 10 36.33 -30.48 7.16
C HIS A 10 35.74 -29.64 6.03
N ILE A 11 36.32 -29.70 4.84
CA ILE A 11 35.83 -29.01 3.63
C ILE A 11 34.49 -29.63 3.18
N PHE A 12 34.36 -30.95 3.26
CA PHE A 12 33.14 -31.67 2.88
C PHE A 12 31.98 -31.36 3.85
N VAL A 13 32.24 -31.29 5.15
CA VAL A 13 31.24 -30.95 6.20
C VAL A 13 30.82 -29.47 6.05
N GLN A 14 31.76 -28.55 5.79
CA GLN A 14 31.43 -27.14 5.52
C GLN A 14 30.65 -26.99 4.21
N ALA A 15 31.02 -27.68 3.13
CA ALA A 15 30.30 -27.64 1.86
C ALA A 15 28.88 -28.22 2.00
N ASN A 16 28.72 -29.31 2.77
CA ASN A 16 27.40 -29.90 3.03
C ASN A 16 26.52 -29.00 3.93
N GLY A 17 27.11 -28.33 4.92
CA GLY A 17 26.45 -27.33 5.74
C GLY A 17 25.99 -26.11 4.93
N LEU A 18 26.84 -25.61 4.03
CA LEU A 18 26.50 -24.52 3.09
C LEU A 18 25.40 -24.94 2.09
N TYR A 19 25.47 -26.16 1.56
CA TYR A 19 24.48 -26.71 0.65
C TYR A 19 23.11 -26.88 1.34
N GLN A 20 23.07 -27.37 2.56
CA GLN A 20 21.85 -27.49 3.36
C GLN A 20 21.25 -26.12 3.71
N SER A 21 22.08 -25.14 4.06
CA SER A 21 21.62 -23.76 4.33
C SER A 21 21.09 -23.07 3.08
N MET A 22 21.70 -23.30 1.91
CA MET A 22 21.19 -22.81 0.63
C MET A 22 19.85 -23.42 0.23
N LEU A 23 19.69 -24.75 0.44
CA LEU A 23 18.43 -25.44 0.19
C LEU A 23 17.29 -24.94 1.09
N HIS A 24 17.56 -24.70 2.37
CA HIS A 24 16.58 -24.13 3.30
C HIS A 24 16.20 -22.72 2.89
N GLY A 25 17.17 -21.86 2.55
CA GLY A 25 16.92 -20.51 2.07
C GLY A 25 16.11 -20.49 0.77
N TYR A 26 16.35 -21.41 -0.16
CA TYR A 26 15.57 -21.52 -1.40
C TYR A 26 14.13 -21.98 -1.13
N ALA A 27 13.93 -22.97 -0.27
CA ALA A 27 12.59 -23.43 0.13
C ALA A 27 11.78 -22.32 0.80
N ASP A 28 12.39 -21.51 1.64
CA ASP A 28 11.76 -20.37 2.29
C ASP A 28 11.36 -19.28 1.29
N ILE A 29 12.19 -19.01 0.28
CA ILE A 29 11.87 -18.05 -0.79
C ILE A 29 10.68 -18.54 -1.61
N VAL A 30 10.63 -19.82 -1.97
CA VAL A 30 9.50 -20.42 -2.72
C VAL A 30 8.22 -20.35 -1.89
N ARG A 31 8.28 -20.74 -0.63
CA ARG A 31 7.15 -20.67 0.31
C ARG A 31 6.64 -19.24 0.46
N LEU A 32 7.55 -18.27 0.60
CA LEU A 32 7.22 -16.85 0.64
C LEU A 32 6.55 -16.39 -0.66
N GLY A 33 7.14 -16.73 -1.82
CA GLY A 33 6.59 -16.40 -3.13
C GLY A 33 5.16 -16.91 -3.30
N MET A 34 4.89 -18.16 -2.91
CA MET A 34 3.55 -18.75 -2.94
C MET A 34 2.57 -18.05 -1.99
N SER A 35 3.02 -17.67 -0.79
CA SER A 35 2.21 -16.87 0.14
C SER A 35 1.87 -15.51 -0.45
N MET A 36 2.84 -14.81 -1.04
CA MET A 36 2.63 -13.50 -1.68
C MET A 36 1.73 -13.60 -2.91
N LEU A 37 1.89 -14.64 -3.73
CA LEU A 37 1.01 -14.91 -4.87
C LEU A 37 -0.44 -15.11 -4.42
N ARG A 38 -0.65 -15.88 -3.35
CA ARG A 38 -1.99 -16.09 -2.76
C ARG A 38 -2.58 -14.79 -2.27
N ILE A 39 -1.80 -13.98 -1.52
CA ILE A 39 -2.26 -12.67 -1.04
C ILE A 39 -2.61 -11.76 -2.22
N GLY A 40 -1.76 -11.68 -3.24
CA GLY A 40 -2.01 -10.91 -4.46
C GLY A 40 -3.28 -11.33 -5.20
N ALA A 41 -3.63 -12.64 -5.15
CA ALA A 41 -4.81 -13.18 -5.80
C ALA A 41 -6.12 -12.98 -5.00
N ILE A 42 -6.07 -12.83 -3.68
CA ILE A 42 -7.25 -12.69 -2.80
C ILE A 42 -7.34 -11.32 -2.12
N GLY A 43 -6.34 -10.49 -2.30
CA GLY A 43 -6.22 -9.20 -1.64
C GLY A 43 -6.90 -8.08 -2.43
N PHE A 44 -8.17 -7.84 -2.16
CA PHE A 44 -8.96 -6.75 -2.76
C PHE A 44 -8.80 -5.43 -2.00
N GLY A 45 -9.15 -4.31 -2.65
CA GLY A 45 -9.19 -2.98 -2.04
C GLY A 45 -7.90 -2.17 -2.13
N GLY A 46 -6.83 -2.71 -2.74
CA GLY A 46 -5.56 -1.99 -2.96
C GLY A 46 -4.88 -1.49 -1.68
N GLY A 47 -3.72 -0.87 -1.79
CA GLY A 47 -3.04 -0.12 -0.74
C GLY A 47 -3.19 -0.64 0.70
N ASN A 48 -3.72 0.21 1.56
CA ASN A 48 -3.87 -0.05 3.00
C ASN A 48 -4.80 -1.24 3.33
N ALA A 49 -5.75 -1.58 2.45
CA ALA A 49 -6.68 -2.70 2.68
C ALA A 49 -5.97 -4.06 2.74
N LEU A 50 -4.79 -4.18 2.14
CA LEU A 50 -4.00 -5.42 2.15
C LEU A 50 -3.19 -5.64 3.42
N ILE A 51 -2.99 -4.62 4.26
CA ILE A 51 -2.26 -4.76 5.53
C ILE A 51 -2.80 -5.93 6.38
N PRO A 52 -4.12 -6.00 6.71
CA PRO A 52 -4.62 -7.12 7.52
C PRO A 52 -4.54 -8.48 6.81
N VAL A 53 -4.61 -8.50 5.49
CA VAL A 53 -4.50 -9.74 4.70
C VAL A 53 -3.09 -10.29 4.77
N ILE A 54 -2.10 -9.44 4.56
CA ILE A 54 -0.68 -9.81 4.64
C ILE A 54 -0.34 -10.26 6.06
N GLU A 55 -0.77 -9.51 7.10
CA GLU A 55 -0.54 -9.87 8.49
C GLU A 55 -1.03 -11.29 8.79
N LYS A 56 -2.28 -11.57 8.43
CA LYS A 56 -2.89 -12.88 8.69
C LYS A 56 -2.11 -14.00 8.03
N GLU A 57 -1.67 -13.81 6.78
CA GLU A 57 -0.97 -14.87 6.04
C GLU A 57 0.47 -15.06 6.49
N VAL A 58 1.24 -13.99 6.74
CA VAL A 58 2.68 -14.12 7.00
C VAL A 58 3.03 -14.20 8.48
N VAL A 59 2.21 -13.61 9.37
CA VAL A 59 2.45 -13.60 10.82
C VAL A 59 1.65 -14.70 11.51
N GLU A 60 0.33 -14.77 11.27
CA GLU A 60 -0.55 -15.69 11.99
C GLU A 60 -0.49 -17.12 11.45
N ASN A 61 -0.73 -17.28 10.14
CA ASN A 61 -0.81 -18.58 9.49
C ASN A 61 0.58 -19.13 9.14
N GLY A 62 1.37 -18.34 8.44
CA GLY A 62 2.66 -18.74 7.89
C GLY A 62 3.80 -18.74 8.89
N LYS A 63 3.71 -17.90 9.95
CA LYS A 63 4.78 -17.67 10.93
C LYS A 63 6.14 -17.37 10.26
N LEU A 64 6.10 -16.72 9.10
CA LEU A 64 7.28 -16.39 8.30
C LEU A 64 8.09 -15.26 8.94
N VAL A 65 7.40 -14.29 9.54
CA VAL A 65 8.02 -13.17 10.25
C VAL A 65 7.34 -12.92 11.59
N THR A 66 8.07 -12.32 12.52
CA THR A 66 7.49 -11.90 13.80
C THR A 66 6.57 -10.71 13.61
N LYS A 67 5.59 -10.53 14.51
CA LYS A 67 4.69 -9.38 14.48
C LYS A 67 5.46 -8.04 14.51
N ARG A 68 6.54 -7.96 15.30
CA ARG A 68 7.38 -6.77 15.37
C ARG A 68 8.02 -6.45 14.02
N ALA A 69 8.65 -7.43 13.38
CA ALA A 69 9.28 -7.25 12.09
C ALA A 69 8.29 -6.83 11.01
N TYR A 70 7.08 -7.43 11.02
CA TYR A 70 5.99 -7.05 10.15
C TYR A 70 5.56 -5.59 10.37
N ASP A 71 5.35 -5.18 11.62
CA ASP A 71 4.96 -3.81 11.95
C ASP A 71 6.01 -2.78 11.53
N GLU A 72 7.30 -3.09 11.65
CA GLU A 72 8.39 -2.25 11.15
C GLU A 72 8.31 -2.05 9.63
N ASP A 73 8.03 -3.12 8.88
CA ASP A 73 7.89 -3.04 7.41
C ASP A 73 6.62 -2.28 7.02
N VAL A 74 5.51 -2.45 7.75
CA VAL A 74 4.27 -1.66 7.55
C VAL A 74 4.52 -0.17 7.81
N VAL A 75 5.25 0.17 8.88
CA VAL A 75 5.62 1.57 9.19
C VAL A 75 6.40 2.18 8.03
N ALA A 76 7.43 1.46 7.55
CA ALA A 76 8.24 1.90 6.43
C ALA A 76 7.37 2.14 5.19
N ALA A 77 6.51 1.17 4.82
CA ALA A 77 5.64 1.26 3.66
C ALA A 77 4.59 2.38 3.76
N CYS A 78 4.10 2.72 4.97
CA CYS A 78 3.15 3.81 5.14
C CYS A 78 3.75 5.21 4.90
N ILE A 79 5.05 5.37 5.02
CA ILE A 79 5.74 6.65 4.83
C ILE A 79 6.45 6.75 3.48
N THR A 80 6.51 5.67 2.72
CA THR A 80 7.08 5.64 1.38
C THR A 80 6.02 5.86 0.30
N PRO A 81 6.35 6.53 -0.81
CA PRO A 81 5.50 6.54 -1.99
C PRO A 81 5.63 5.24 -2.76
N GLY A 82 4.52 4.73 -3.27
CA GLY A 82 4.52 3.52 -4.08
C GLY A 82 3.36 2.57 -3.81
N ALA A 83 3.56 1.32 -4.17
CA ALA A 83 2.59 0.25 -3.98
C ALA A 83 2.76 -0.40 -2.62
N LEU A 84 2.12 0.11 -1.59
CA LEU A 84 2.24 -0.33 -0.19
C LEU A 84 2.31 -1.86 0.02
N PRO A 85 1.45 -2.70 -0.57
CA PRO A 85 1.55 -4.15 -0.40
C PRO A 85 2.80 -4.76 -1.04
N VAL A 86 3.28 -4.18 -2.14
CA VAL A 86 4.53 -4.58 -2.80
C VAL A 86 5.74 -4.20 -1.94
N GLU A 87 5.68 -3.06 -1.29
CA GLU A 87 6.69 -2.56 -0.35
C GLU A 87 6.80 -3.44 0.90
N ILE A 88 5.66 -3.80 1.50
CA ILE A 88 5.63 -4.74 2.63
C ILE A 88 6.20 -6.09 2.20
N ALA A 89 5.82 -6.59 1.02
CA ALA A 89 6.35 -7.84 0.46
C ALA A 89 7.87 -7.76 0.24
N ALA A 90 8.38 -6.61 -0.25
CA ALA A 90 9.82 -6.36 -0.39
C ALA A 90 10.55 -6.45 0.95
N GLY A 91 9.99 -5.85 2.01
CA GLY A 91 10.55 -5.88 3.36
C GLY A 91 10.64 -7.28 3.93
N ILE A 92 9.54 -8.02 3.86
CA ILE A 92 9.48 -9.42 4.29
C ILE A 92 10.46 -10.29 3.47
N GLY A 93 10.45 -10.11 2.15
CA GLY A 93 11.33 -10.83 1.23
C GLY A 93 12.80 -10.58 1.51
N GLN A 94 13.19 -9.34 1.77
CA GLN A 94 14.56 -8.97 2.11
C GLN A 94 15.03 -9.63 3.41
N ARG A 95 14.13 -9.75 4.41
CA ARG A 95 14.45 -10.40 5.69
C ARG A 95 14.67 -11.91 5.55
N LEU A 96 13.91 -12.58 4.70
CA LEU A 96 13.93 -14.05 4.57
C LEU A 96 14.90 -14.56 3.50
N GLY A 97 15.05 -13.84 2.40
CA GLY A 97 15.82 -14.32 1.26
C GLY A 97 16.71 -13.25 0.59
N GLY A 98 17.03 -12.15 1.30
CA GLY A 98 17.87 -11.08 0.76
C GLY A 98 17.30 -10.50 -0.54
N HIS A 99 18.17 -10.24 -1.53
CA HIS A 99 17.76 -9.64 -2.81
C HIS A 99 16.81 -10.53 -3.62
N ALA A 100 17.04 -11.85 -3.63
CA ALA A 100 16.16 -12.78 -4.34
C ALA A 100 14.77 -12.85 -3.68
N GLY A 101 14.73 -12.93 -2.36
CA GLY A 101 13.47 -12.90 -1.60
C GLY A 101 12.69 -11.61 -1.83
N MET A 102 13.39 -10.47 -1.84
CA MET A 102 12.82 -9.15 -2.09
C MET A 102 12.15 -9.07 -3.47
N LEU A 103 12.83 -9.49 -4.53
CA LEU A 103 12.29 -9.48 -5.89
C LEU A 103 11.15 -10.47 -6.07
N VAL A 104 11.30 -11.70 -5.57
CA VAL A 104 10.27 -12.74 -5.67
C VAL A 104 9.00 -12.34 -4.93
N ALA A 105 9.12 -11.90 -3.68
CA ALA A 105 7.96 -11.55 -2.87
C ALA A 105 7.16 -10.38 -3.48
N SER A 106 7.85 -9.33 -3.89
CA SER A 106 7.22 -8.14 -4.50
C SER A 106 6.56 -8.45 -5.84
N SER A 107 7.26 -9.21 -6.69
CA SER A 107 6.73 -9.59 -8.00
C SER A 107 5.51 -10.50 -7.86
N MET A 108 5.58 -11.53 -7.01
CA MET A 108 4.49 -12.47 -6.78
C MET A 108 3.28 -11.79 -6.13
N MET A 109 3.49 -10.75 -5.33
CA MET A 109 2.43 -9.95 -4.74
C MET A 109 1.64 -9.14 -5.79
N ALA A 110 2.33 -8.59 -6.79
CA ALA A 110 1.74 -7.74 -7.82
C ALA A 110 1.20 -8.55 -9.03
N LEU A 111 1.78 -9.70 -9.31
CA LEU A 111 1.58 -10.49 -10.54
C LEU A 111 0.13 -10.91 -10.79
N PRO A 112 -0.65 -11.43 -9.81
CA PRO A 112 -2.02 -11.87 -10.07
C PRO A 112 -2.91 -10.73 -10.57
N GLY A 113 -2.83 -9.56 -9.91
CA GLY A 113 -3.59 -8.38 -10.31
C GLY A 113 -3.21 -7.87 -11.69
N ALA A 114 -1.91 -7.84 -12.00
CA ALA A 114 -1.40 -7.41 -13.29
C ALA A 114 -1.87 -8.35 -14.43
N ILE A 115 -1.73 -9.66 -14.26
CA ILE A 115 -2.18 -10.65 -15.27
C ILE A 115 -3.69 -10.57 -15.47
N LEU A 116 -4.47 -10.55 -14.39
CA LEU A 116 -5.93 -10.46 -14.51
C LEU A 116 -6.38 -9.16 -15.18
N THR A 117 -5.68 -8.06 -14.95
CA THR A 117 -5.96 -6.78 -15.63
C THR A 117 -5.77 -6.92 -17.13
N ILE A 118 -4.65 -7.49 -17.59
CA ILE A 118 -4.40 -7.70 -19.02
C ILE A 118 -5.46 -8.63 -19.64
N LEU A 119 -5.75 -9.76 -18.98
CA LEU A 119 -6.70 -10.74 -19.48
C LEU A 119 -8.10 -10.15 -19.64
N ILE A 120 -8.58 -9.39 -18.65
CA ILE A 120 -9.90 -8.76 -18.75
C ILE A 120 -9.91 -7.65 -19.78
N LEU A 121 -8.88 -6.81 -19.87
CA LEU A 121 -8.79 -5.80 -20.91
C LEU A 121 -8.76 -6.43 -22.31
N ALA A 122 -8.06 -7.56 -22.50
CA ALA A 122 -8.04 -8.28 -23.77
C ALA A 122 -9.43 -8.80 -24.18
N VAL A 123 -10.23 -9.26 -23.21
CA VAL A 123 -11.63 -9.67 -23.46
C VAL A 123 -12.51 -8.46 -23.79
N LEU A 124 -12.35 -7.36 -23.02
CA LEU A 124 -13.17 -6.15 -23.23
C LEU A 124 -12.90 -5.43 -24.55
N THR A 125 -11.69 -5.55 -25.10
CA THR A 125 -11.40 -5.01 -26.44
C THR A 125 -12.14 -5.76 -27.56
N GLY A 126 -12.65 -6.98 -27.28
CA GLY A 126 -13.44 -7.80 -28.24
C GLY A 126 -14.96 -7.70 -28.04
N GLU A 127 -15.44 -7.57 -26.79
CA GLU A 127 -16.88 -7.56 -26.48
C GLU A 127 -17.20 -6.50 -25.42
N GLN A 128 -17.78 -5.38 -25.85
CA GLN A 128 -18.14 -4.29 -24.95
C GLN A 128 -19.58 -4.47 -24.42
N GLY A 129 -19.76 -4.41 -23.10
CA GLY A 129 -21.05 -4.23 -22.44
C GLY A 129 -21.34 -5.20 -21.30
N ALA A 130 -21.77 -6.44 -21.58
CA ALA A 130 -22.27 -7.37 -20.54
C ALA A 130 -21.20 -7.82 -19.55
N ALA A 131 -19.98 -8.13 -20.02
CA ALA A 131 -18.87 -8.55 -19.17
C ALA A 131 -18.45 -7.44 -18.18
N LEU A 132 -18.33 -6.20 -18.66
CA LEU A 132 -17.99 -5.05 -17.82
C LEU A 132 -19.08 -4.77 -16.77
N THR A 133 -20.35 -4.90 -17.15
CA THR A 133 -21.50 -4.77 -16.24
C THR A 133 -21.44 -5.83 -15.15
N GLY A 134 -21.21 -7.10 -15.49
CA GLY A 134 -21.03 -8.18 -14.52
C GLY A 134 -19.88 -7.93 -13.53
N ILE A 135 -18.74 -7.42 -14.02
CA ILE A 135 -17.61 -7.04 -13.17
C ILE A 135 -17.98 -5.92 -12.18
N ARG A 136 -18.74 -4.91 -12.63
CA ARG A 136 -19.22 -3.82 -11.76
C ARG A 136 -20.15 -4.33 -10.65
N TYR A 137 -21.06 -5.25 -10.95
CA TYR A 137 -21.92 -5.87 -9.94
C TYR A 137 -21.12 -6.70 -8.92
N ALA A 138 -20.18 -7.54 -9.39
CA ALA A 138 -19.33 -8.32 -8.51
C ALA A 138 -18.46 -7.43 -7.61
N SER A 139 -18.01 -6.26 -8.09
CA SER A 139 -17.18 -5.34 -7.33
C SER A 139 -17.90 -4.70 -6.14
N ILE A 140 -19.23 -4.53 -6.18
CA ILE A 140 -20.04 -4.09 -5.03
C ILE A 140 -19.93 -5.11 -3.88
N GLY A 141 -20.07 -6.41 -4.18
CA GLY A 141 -19.91 -7.46 -3.18
C GLY A 141 -18.49 -7.53 -2.64
N LEU A 142 -17.47 -7.44 -3.51
CA LEU A 142 -16.07 -7.41 -3.11
C LEU A 142 -15.74 -6.19 -2.23
N GLY A 143 -16.31 -5.03 -2.52
CA GLY A 143 -16.21 -3.83 -1.68
C GLY A 143 -16.74 -4.08 -0.25
N ALA A 144 -17.86 -4.77 -0.12
CA ALA A 144 -18.40 -5.17 1.19
C ALA A 144 -17.48 -6.14 1.94
N PHE A 145 -16.87 -7.10 1.25
CA PHE A 145 -15.84 -7.97 1.82
C PHE A 145 -14.63 -7.19 2.32
N ILE A 146 -14.14 -6.21 1.56
CA ILE A 146 -13.03 -5.34 1.97
C ILE A 146 -13.38 -4.57 3.24
N ILE A 147 -14.57 -3.96 3.32
CA ILE A 147 -15.05 -3.27 4.52
C ILE A 147 -14.98 -4.20 5.73
N SER A 148 -15.36 -5.47 5.58
CA SER A 148 -15.27 -6.46 6.66
C SER A 148 -13.83 -6.72 7.13
N LEU A 149 -12.86 -6.80 6.21
CA LEU A 149 -11.44 -6.99 6.54
C LEU A 149 -10.88 -5.79 7.30
N LEU A 150 -11.21 -4.58 6.86
CA LEU A 150 -10.78 -3.34 7.51
C LEU A 150 -11.36 -3.22 8.92
N ALA A 151 -12.64 -3.51 9.08
CA ALA A 151 -13.29 -3.56 10.38
C ALA A 151 -12.64 -4.61 11.30
N ALA A 152 -12.32 -5.79 10.77
CA ALA A 152 -11.62 -6.85 11.47
C ALA A 152 -10.26 -6.38 12.03
N TYR A 153 -9.46 -5.71 11.21
CA TYR A 153 -8.17 -5.16 11.63
C TYR A 153 -8.33 -4.12 12.75
N VAL A 154 -9.28 -3.19 12.60
CA VAL A 154 -9.55 -2.15 13.61
C VAL A 154 -9.96 -2.79 14.94
N LEU A 155 -10.88 -3.76 14.94
CA LEU A 155 -11.30 -4.49 16.15
C LEU A 155 -10.13 -5.21 16.83
N LYS A 156 -9.26 -5.86 16.06
CA LYS A 156 -8.05 -6.51 16.57
C LYS A 156 -7.10 -5.49 17.19
N THR A 157 -6.88 -4.35 16.55
CA THR A 157 -6.04 -3.26 17.05
C THR A 157 -6.60 -2.69 18.36
N LEU A 158 -7.91 -2.44 18.44
CA LEU A 158 -8.57 -1.99 19.67
C LEU A 158 -8.38 -2.98 20.82
N THR A 159 -8.51 -4.28 20.54
CA THR A 159 -8.29 -5.34 21.54
C THR A 159 -6.84 -5.34 22.05
N ALA A 160 -5.86 -5.21 21.16
CA ALA A 160 -4.45 -5.12 21.52
C ALA A 160 -4.12 -3.85 22.32
N MET A 161 -4.69 -2.69 21.94
CA MET A 161 -4.50 -1.43 22.64
C MET A 161 -5.09 -1.47 24.05
N ARG A 162 -6.20 -2.17 24.27
CA ARG A 162 -6.83 -2.33 25.59
C ARG A 162 -5.90 -3.01 26.59
N GLN A 163 -5.01 -3.89 26.14
CA GLN A 163 -4.03 -4.59 26.99
C GLN A 163 -2.90 -3.65 27.49
N ALA A 164 -2.67 -2.51 26.82
CA ALA A 164 -1.63 -1.54 27.18
C ALA A 164 -1.98 -0.63 28.37
N GLY A 165 -3.18 -0.76 28.94
CA GLY A 165 -3.66 0.02 30.09
C GLY A 165 -4.63 1.14 29.71
N THR A 166 -5.52 1.50 30.65
CA THR A 166 -6.68 2.36 30.38
C THR A 166 -6.33 3.76 29.87
N ARG A 167 -5.25 4.38 30.41
CA ARG A 167 -4.85 5.74 29.98
C ARG A 167 -4.28 5.72 28.57
N VAL A 168 -3.40 4.77 28.26
CA VAL A 168 -2.81 4.60 26.93
C VAL A 168 -3.90 4.25 25.92
N PHE A 169 -4.81 3.36 26.25
CA PHE A 169 -5.94 3.00 25.42
C PHE A 169 -6.80 4.21 25.04
N ARG A 170 -7.18 5.07 26.02
CA ARG A 170 -7.97 6.28 25.74
C ARG A 170 -7.26 7.23 24.77
N THR A 171 -5.96 7.48 24.98
CA THR A 171 -5.18 8.37 24.11
C THR A 171 -5.07 7.83 22.69
N MET A 172 -4.85 6.53 22.54
CA MET A 172 -4.78 5.88 21.23
C MET A 172 -6.13 5.87 20.51
N CYS A 173 -7.24 5.63 21.23
CA CYS A 173 -8.59 5.74 20.67
C CYS A 173 -8.91 7.16 20.21
N LEU A 174 -8.53 8.18 21.01
CA LEU A 174 -8.70 9.58 20.61
C LEU A 174 -7.89 9.92 19.36
N ALA A 175 -6.64 9.46 19.26
CA ALA A 175 -5.83 9.64 18.05
C ALA A 175 -6.46 8.96 16.83
N MET A 176 -6.92 7.71 16.97
CA MET A 176 -7.61 6.97 15.90
C MET A 176 -8.86 7.71 15.42
N VAL A 177 -9.71 8.19 16.35
CA VAL A 177 -10.92 8.94 16.02
C VAL A 177 -10.57 10.28 15.37
N ALA A 178 -9.56 11.00 15.88
CA ALA A 178 -9.11 12.26 15.29
C ALA A 178 -8.62 12.06 13.85
N VAL A 179 -7.79 11.05 13.61
CA VAL A 179 -7.30 10.69 12.26
C VAL A 179 -8.48 10.34 11.35
N PHE A 180 -9.43 9.52 11.82
CA PHE A 180 -10.63 9.19 11.06
C PHE A 180 -11.42 10.44 10.68
N LEU A 181 -11.78 11.29 11.65
CA LEU A 181 -12.58 12.50 11.39
C LEU A 181 -11.89 13.47 10.42
N LEU A 182 -10.57 13.68 10.59
CA LEU A 182 -9.80 14.57 9.73
C LEU A 182 -9.62 14.04 8.30
N SER A 183 -9.64 12.71 8.12
CA SER A 183 -9.48 12.08 6.79
C SER A 183 -10.79 11.79 6.07
N SER A 184 -11.90 11.65 6.79
CA SER A 184 -13.14 11.08 6.25
C SER A 184 -14.23 12.09 5.92
N GLU A 185 -14.02 13.38 6.21
CA GLU A 185 -15.05 14.41 6.10
C GLU A 185 -15.68 14.46 4.70
N ALA A 186 -14.86 14.42 3.64
CA ALA A 186 -15.34 14.41 2.26
C ALA A 186 -16.23 13.19 1.94
N ASN A 187 -15.83 12.01 2.44
CA ASN A 187 -16.59 10.78 2.25
C ASN A 187 -17.88 10.79 3.07
N LEU A 188 -17.84 11.34 4.29
CA LEU A 188 -19.04 11.50 5.14
C LEU A 188 -20.05 12.45 4.52
N TYR A 189 -19.60 13.61 4.01
CA TYR A 189 -20.48 14.57 3.36
C TYR A 189 -21.13 13.97 2.11
N ALA A 190 -20.35 13.25 1.29
CA ALA A 190 -20.89 12.57 0.12
C ALA A 190 -21.94 11.49 0.49
N LEU A 191 -21.69 10.69 1.52
CA LEU A 191 -22.63 9.64 1.98
C LEU A 191 -23.88 10.20 2.64
N LEU A 192 -23.78 11.36 3.30
CA LEU A 192 -24.91 12.02 3.95
C LEU A 192 -25.68 12.96 3.01
N GLY A 193 -25.26 13.06 1.75
CA GLY A 193 -25.87 13.98 0.78
C GLY A 193 -25.72 15.47 1.15
N ILE A 194 -24.67 15.82 1.93
CA ILE A 194 -24.42 17.20 2.34
C ILE A 194 -23.73 17.95 1.21
N PRO A 195 -24.37 18.98 0.60
CA PRO A 195 -23.80 19.70 -0.56
C PRO A 195 -22.73 20.72 -0.17
N ALA A 196 -22.19 20.64 1.04
CA ALA A 196 -21.13 21.55 1.51
C ALA A 196 -19.75 20.98 1.18
N LYS A 197 -18.78 21.91 0.92
CA LYS A 197 -17.38 21.52 0.80
C LYS A 197 -16.83 21.12 2.18
N PRO A 198 -16.06 20.03 2.27
CA PRO A 198 -15.47 19.61 3.54
C PRO A 198 -14.57 20.72 4.10
N VAL A 199 -14.63 20.95 5.40
CA VAL A 199 -13.81 21.95 6.10
C VAL A 199 -12.35 21.49 6.13
N PHE A 200 -12.12 20.21 6.48
CA PHE A 200 -10.81 19.60 6.50
C PHE A 200 -10.73 18.53 5.41
N ASN A 201 -10.09 18.86 4.30
CA ASN A 201 -9.83 17.88 3.23
C ASN A 201 -8.36 17.45 3.27
N LEU A 202 -7.98 16.79 4.37
CA LEU A 202 -6.60 16.36 4.56
C LEU A 202 -6.33 15.06 3.81
N SER A 203 -5.30 15.10 2.96
CA SER A 203 -4.78 13.91 2.31
C SER A 203 -4.19 12.94 3.35
N ILE A 204 -4.11 11.66 3.01
CA ILE A 204 -3.45 10.64 3.84
C ILE A 204 -2.00 11.07 4.18
N LEU A 205 -1.29 11.65 3.21
CA LEU A 205 0.06 12.17 3.39
C LEU A 205 0.11 13.31 4.42
N SER A 206 -0.83 14.25 4.37
CA SER A 206 -0.93 15.36 5.34
C SER A 206 -1.13 14.85 6.77
N ILE A 207 -1.97 13.83 6.94
CA ILE A 207 -2.23 13.20 8.24
C ILE A 207 -1.01 12.43 8.74
N LEU A 208 -0.34 11.68 7.87
CA LEU A 208 0.89 10.97 8.21
C LEU A 208 2.01 11.95 8.56
N GLY A 209 2.17 13.05 7.79
CA GLY A 209 3.14 14.11 8.06
C GLY A 209 2.89 14.79 9.40
N LEU A 210 1.63 15.18 9.69
CA LEU A 210 1.22 15.74 10.98
C LEU A 210 1.50 14.76 12.13
N SER A 211 1.11 13.50 11.96
CA SER A 211 1.33 12.45 12.95
C SER A 211 2.81 12.22 13.22
N PHE A 212 3.62 12.15 12.14
CA PHE A 212 5.07 12.00 12.25
C PHE A 212 5.71 13.18 12.99
N PHE A 213 5.33 14.42 12.63
CA PHE A 213 5.77 15.61 13.35
C PHE A 213 5.47 15.52 14.85
N LEU A 214 4.22 15.20 15.22
CA LEU A 214 3.82 15.11 16.62
C LEU A 214 4.61 14.02 17.38
N ILE A 215 4.77 12.84 16.77
CA ILE A 215 5.51 11.73 17.38
C ILE A 215 6.99 12.09 17.58
N VAL A 216 7.64 12.66 16.57
CA VAL A 216 9.07 12.99 16.61
C VAL A 216 9.35 14.17 17.55
N TYR A 217 8.54 15.22 17.44
CA TYR A 217 8.75 16.44 18.24
C TYR A 217 8.47 16.22 19.73
N LEU A 218 7.38 15.51 20.05
CA LEU A 218 7.01 15.20 21.44
C LEU A 218 7.80 13.99 21.98
N GLY A 219 8.18 13.04 21.13
CA GLY A 219 8.93 11.83 21.52
C GLY A 219 10.32 12.11 22.09
N SER A 220 10.92 13.26 21.79
CA SER A 220 12.19 13.70 22.35
C SER A 220 12.07 14.27 23.79
N GLY A 221 10.94 14.04 24.47
CA GLY A 221 10.61 14.50 25.83
C GLY A 221 9.49 15.53 25.83
N ILE A 222 8.44 15.25 26.60
CA ILE A 222 7.26 16.13 26.71
C ILE A 222 7.54 17.20 27.77
N SER A 223 7.53 18.49 27.35
CA SER A 223 7.46 19.62 28.24
C SER A 223 6.20 20.44 27.95
N ARG A 224 5.72 21.24 28.92
CA ARG A 224 4.54 22.10 28.69
C ARG A 224 4.73 23.02 27.48
N ALA A 225 5.90 23.64 27.35
CA ALA A 225 6.22 24.52 26.23
C ALA A 225 6.15 23.77 24.87
N LYS A 226 6.71 22.55 24.79
CA LYS A 226 6.63 21.75 23.56
C LYS A 226 5.20 21.34 23.22
N ALA A 227 4.39 20.96 24.20
CA ALA A 227 2.99 20.62 23.98
C ALA A 227 2.18 21.82 23.46
N ILE A 228 2.43 23.02 23.98
CA ILE A 228 1.80 24.27 23.50
C ILE A 228 2.23 24.56 22.06
N VAL A 229 3.54 24.50 21.75
CA VAL A 229 4.04 24.73 20.40
C VAL A 229 3.48 23.71 19.42
N ALA A 230 3.46 22.43 19.78
CA ALA A 230 2.86 21.37 18.94
C ALA A 230 1.37 21.63 18.70
N GLY A 231 0.62 22.02 19.74
CA GLY A 231 -0.80 22.37 19.63
C GLY A 231 -1.04 23.58 18.72
N LEU A 232 -0.26 24.66 18.88
CA LEU A 232 -0.37 25.85 18.04
C LEU A 232 -0.04 25.55 16.58
N LEU A 233 1.02 24.79 16.30
CA LEU A 233 1.37 24.42 14.93
C LEU A 233 0.34 23.48 14.31
N THR A 234 -0.20 22.53 15.07
CA THR A 234 -1.28 21.67 14.60
C THR A 234 -2.53 22.50 14.27
N ALA A 235 -2.92 23.42 15.17
CA ALA A 235 -4.05 24.32 14.92
C ALA A 235 -3.81 25.22 13.70
N SER A 236 -2.61 25.81 13.57
CA SER A 236 -2.23 26.60 12.40
C SER A 236 -2.30 25.78 11.12
N PHE A 237 -1.76 24.55 11.11
CA PHE A 237 -1.80 23.65 9.96
C PHE A 237 -3.24 23.30 9.55
N LEU A 238 -4.09 22.94 10.51
CA LEU A 238 -5.49 22.59 10.25
C LEU A 238 -6.30 23.79 9.77
N LEU A 239 -6.16 24.96 10.39
CA LEU A 239 -6.89 26.17 10.04
C LEU A 239 -6.45 26.73 8.70
N SER A 240 -5.14 26.79 8.43
CA SER A 240 -4.62 27.32 7.16
C SER A 240 -4.87 26.38 5.96
N GLY A 241 -5.03 25.07 6.22
CA GLY A 241 -5.43 24.08 5.20
C GLY A 241 -6.94 23.90 5.07
N SER A 242 -7.76 24.55 5.93
CA SER A 242 -9.21 24.38 5.92
C SER A 242 -9.90 25.25 4.87
N HIS A 243 -10.97 24.73 4.27
CA HIS A 243 -11.86 25.54 3.45
C HIS A 243 -12.85 26.32 4.37
N PRO A 244 -13.08 27.62 4.17
CA PRO A 244 -12.68 28.47 3.04
C PRO A 244 -11.36 29.25 3.25
N LEU A 245 -10.62 29.06 4.34
CA LEU A 245 -9.46 29.85 4.71
C LEU A 245 -8.20 29.56 3.89
N ALA A 246 -8.08 28.36 3.31
CA ALA A 246 -6.90 27.94 2.56
C ALA A 246 -6.42 28.93 1.49
N PRO A 247 -7.28 29.52 0.64
CA PRO A 247 -6.83 30.47 -0.40
C PRO A 247 -6.21 31.74 0.19
N ALA A 248 -6.68 32.19 1.37
CA ALA A 248 -6.18 33.39 2.03
C ALA A 248 -4.93 33.16 2.87
N LEU A 249 -4.70 31.90 3.30
CA LEU A 249 -3.66 31.51 4.26
C LEU A 249 -2.58 30.60 3.68
N THR A 250 -2.45 30.54 2.35
CA THR A 250 -1.46 29.65 1.67
C THR A 250 -0.03 29.87 2.20
N GLY A 251 0.41 31.15 2.32
CA GLY A 251 1.73 31.47 2.86
C GLY A 251 1.91 31.05 4.33
N VAL A 252 0.84 31.13 5.14
CA VAL A 252 0.86 30.65 6.53
C VAL A 252 0.92 29.13 6.57
N HIS A 253 0.22 28.45 5.67
CA HIS A 253 0.23 27.00 5.54
C HIS A 253 1.63 26.49 5.21
N ASP A 254 2.26 27.04 4.17
CA ASP A 254 3.60 26.65 3.74
C ASP A 254 4.65 26.94 4.83
N ALA A 255 4.58 28.11 5.46
CA ALA A 255 5.46 28.44 6.59
C ALA A 255 5.27 27.48 7.77
N THR A 256 4.04 27.06 8.05
CA THR A 256 3.74 26.10 9.10
C THR A 256 4.34 24.72 8.76
N ILE A 257 4.19 24.25 7.52
CA ILE A 257 4.79 22.97 7.06
C ILE A 257 6.31 23.03 7.19
N LEU A 258 6.95 24.11 6.72
CA LEU A 258 8.40 24.28 6.81
C LEU A 258 8.88 24.28 8.27
N LEU A 259 8.17 24.98 9.15
CA LEU A 259 8.51 25.04 10.58
C LEU A 259 8.31 23.70 11.28
N MET A 260 7.22 22.97 10.98
CA MET A 260 6.98 21.59 11.46
C MET A 260 8.07 20.65 10.95
N GLY A 261 8.44 20.73 9.68
CA GLY A 261 9.52 19.96 9.08
C GLY A 261 10.86 20.21 9.77
N TRP A 262 11.21 21.48 9.99
CA TRP A 262 12.44 21.87 10.67
C TRP A 262 12.48 21.41 12.13
N LEU A 263 11.38 21.62 12.90
CA LEU A 263 11.29 21.17 14.29
C LEU A 263 11.30 19.63 14.38
N GLY A 264 10.62 18.95 13.47
CA GLY A 264 10.66 17.49 13.35
C GLY A 264 12.08 16.99 13.05
N PHE A 265 12.77 17.60 12.09
CA PHE A 265 14.16 17.29 11.78
C PHE A 265 15.09 17.52 12.97
N ARG A 266 14.97 18.67 13.67
CA ARG A 266 15.72 18.90 14.90
C ARG A 266 15.43 17.86 15.98
N GLY A 267 14.16 17.46 16.14
CA GLY A 267 13.75 16.40 17.07
C GLY A 267 14.40 15.07 16.72
N LEU A 268 14.43 14.73 15.42
CA LEU A 268 15.06 13.54 14.89
C LEU A 268 16.59 13.54 15.16
N VAL A 269 17.30 14.63 14.77
CA VAL A 269 18.74 14.79 15.00
C VAL A 269 19.08 14.68 16.48
N LYS A 270 18.27 15.30 17.37
CA LYS A 270 18.46 15.19 18.81
C LYS A 270 18.30 13.74 19.28
N SER A 271 17.32 13.03 18.76
CA SER A 271 17.05 11.63 19.10
C SER A 271 18.19 10.71 18.64
N PHE A 272 18.76 10.97 17.48
CA PHE A 272 19.96 10.24 16.99
C PHE A 272 21.18 10.46 17.88
N ARG A 273 21.41 11.69 18.32
CA ARG A 273 22.53 11.98 19.25
C ARG A 273 22.38 11.27 20.60
N MET A 274 21.16 10.95 21.02
CA MET A 274 20.89 10.23 22.26
C MET A 274 21.03 8.71 22.11
N GLY A 275 20.98 8.19 20.89
CA GLY A 275 21.02 6.74 20.61
C GLY A 275 22.41 6.09 20.65
N GLY A 276 23.49 6.85 20.69
CA GLY A 276 24.85 6.41 21.09
C GLY A 276 25.60 5.41 20.17
N GLU A 277 25.00 4.85 19.12
CA GLU A 277 25.69 3.90 18.22
C GLU A 277 26.37 4.61 17.05
N SER A 278 27.65 4.28 16.84
CA SER A 278 28.39 4.68 15.64
C SER A 278 27.95 3.83 14.47
N VAL A 279 27.10 4.39 13.60
CA VAL A 279 26.69 3.74 12.36
C VAL A 279 27.80 3.88 11.32
N ASP A 280 28.23 2.77 10.74
CA ASP A 280 29.13 2.79 9.59
C ASP A 280 28.37 3.29 8.34
N GLY A 281 28.47 4.61 8.12
CA GLY A 281 27.79 5.29 7.00
C GLY A 281 28.23 4.77 5.63
N VAL A 282 29.49 4.31 5.50
CA VAL A 282 30.00 3.76 4.23
C VAL A 282 29.34 2.43 3.92
N LYS A 283 29.20 1.56 4.92
CA LYS A 283 28.50 0.27 4.78
C LYS A 283 27.03 0.50 4.46
N LEU A 284 26.37 1.40 5.17
CA LEU A 284 24.96 1.76 4.93
C LEU A 284 24.74 2.24 3.48
N LEU A 285 25.61 3.13 2.98
CA LEU A 285 25.54 3.64 1.61
C LEU A 285 25.77 2.52 0.59
N LYS A 286 26.81 1.69 0.78
CA LYS A 286 27.13 0.59 -0.13
C LYS A 286 25.98 -0.41 -0.25
N ASP A 287 25.39 -0.80 0.87
CA ASP A 287 24.26 -1.73 0.88
C ASP A 287 23.01 -1.12 0.24
N THR A 288 22.78 0.19 0.45
CA THR A 288 21.64 0.91 -0.18
C THR A 288 21.83 1.01 -1.70
N LEU A 289 23.02 1.34 -2.16
CA LEU A 289 23.32 1.40 -3.60
C LEU A 289 23.21 0.02 -4.26
N ARG A 290 23.60 -1.04 -3.56
CA ARG A 290 23.45 -2.41 -4.05
C ARG A 290 21.97 -2.80 -4.21
N ASP A 291 21.12 -2.48 -3.23
CA ASP A 291 19.66 -2.73 -3.33
C ASP A 291 19.05 -1.91 -4.49
N ALA A 292 19.43 -0.64 -4.62
CA ALA A 292 18.99 0.23 -5.71
C ALA A 292 19.40 -0.32 -7.08
N PHE A 293 20.64 -0.79 -7.22
CA PHE A 293 21.11 -1.43 -8.45
C PHE A 293 20.28 -2.67 -8.82
N VAL A 294 19.95 -3.52 -7.84
CA VAL A 294 19.13 -4.71 -8.07
C VAL A 294 17.73 -4.34 -8.59
N TRP A 295 17.09 -3.32 -8.02
CA TRP A 295 15.80 -2.86 -8.48
C TRP A 295 15.82 -2.25 -9.87
N LEU A 296 16.82 -1.42 -10.17
CA LEU A 296 17.00 -0.81 -11.49
C LEU A 296 17.33 -1.87 -12.55
N ALA A 297 18.18 -2.84 -12.23
CA ALA A 297 18.48 -3.96 -13.11
C ALA A 297 17.23 -4.82 -13.41
N PHE A 298 16.41 -5.08 -12.40
CA PHE A 298 15.12 -5.77 -12.58
C PHE A 298 14.17 -4.99 -13.50
N ALA A 299 14.02 -3.68 -13.27
CA ALA A 299 13.18 -2.84 -14.13
C ALA A 299 13.67 -2.84 -15.56
N LEU A 300 14.98 -2.65 -15.77
CA LEU A 300 15.60 -2.63 -17.11
C LEU A 300 15.44 -3.98 -17.83
N ALA A 301 15.74 -5.09 -17.14
CA ALA A 301 15.67 -6.42 -17.73
C ALA A 301 14.26 -6.75 -18.25
N LEU A 302 13.23 -6.47 -17.44
CA LEU A 302 11.84 -6.74 -17.84
C LEU A 302 11.27 -5.69 -18.82
N SER A 303 11.84 -4.49 -18.88
CA SER A 303 11.46 -3.46 -19.85
C SER A 303 12.15 -3.62 -21.20
N LEU A 304 13.16 -4.49 -21.32
CA LEU A 304 13.93 -4.67 -22.52
C LEU A 304 13.09 -5.02 -23.76
N PRO A 305 12.07 -5.91 -23.69
CA PRO A 305 11.18 -6.16 -24.84
C PRO A 305 10.46 -4.89 -25.30
N ALA A 306 9.99 -4.04 -24.39
CA ALA A 306 9.35 -2.79 -24.75
C ALA A 306 10.32 -1.82 -25.43
N ILE A 307 11.54 -1.68 -24.88
CA ILE A 307 12.58 -0.79 -25.41
C ILE A 307 12.96 -1.18 -26.85
N THR A 308 13.00 -2.48 -27.14
CA THR A 308 13.41 -2.99 -28.48
C THR A 308 12.27 -3.01 -29.49
N MET A 309 11.01 -3.14 -29.06
CA MET A 309 9.87 -3.36 -29.95
C MET A 309 9.00 -2.12 -30.14
N VAL A 310 8.99 -1.16 -29.17
CA VAL A 310 8.03 -0.06 -29.16
C VAL A 310 8.73 1.29 -29.10
N GLN A 311 8.56 2.10 -30.15
CA GLN A 311 9.06 3.47 -30.16
C GLN A 311 8.34 4.29 -29.08
N GLY A 312 9.09 5.12 -28.34
CA GLY A 312 8.54 5.92 -27.22
C GLY A 312 8.43 5.18 -25.88
N SER A 313 8.73 3.87 -25.84
CA SER A 313 8.75 3.10 -24.59
C SER A 313 9.64 3.69 -23.49
N PRO A 314 10.82 4.33 -23.75
CA PRO A 314 11.61 4.95 -22.69
C PRO A 314 10.87 6.10 -21.99
N ALA A 315 10.07 6.88 -22.71
CA ALA A 315 9.24 7.93 -22.10
C ALA A 315 8.20 7.33 -21.15
N TYR A 316 7.45 6.30 -21.62
CA TYR A 316 6.49 5.57 -20.78
C TYR A 316 7.15 4.96 -19.53
N ILE A 317 8.33 4.35 -19.66
CA ILE A 317 9.09 3.78 -18.54
C ILE A 317 9.48 4.87 -17.53
N GLY A 318 9.98 6.01 -18.02
CA GLY A 318 10.35 7.15 -17.18
C GLY A 318 9.15 7.77 -16.46
N GLU A 319 8.04 8.00 -17.16
CA GLU A 319 6.79 8.49 -16.59
C GLU A 319 6.19 7.50 -15.59
N GLY A 320 6.24 6.20 -15.88
CA GLY A 320 5.81 5.14 -14.98
C GLY A 320 6.62 5.10 -13.69
N PHE A 321 7.93 5.27 -13.78
CA PHE A 321 8.81 5.37 -12.63
C PHE A 321 8.49 6.63 -11.81
N LEU A 322 8.39 7.78 -12.44
CA LEU A 322 8.04 9.04 -11.79
C LEU A 322 6.66 8.98 -11.13
N SER A 323 5.65 8.45 -11.82
CA SER A 323 4.30 8.32 -11.28
C SER A 323 4.27 7.46 -10.03
N SER A 324 5.07 6.39 -9.99
CA SER A 324 5.20 5.51 -8.84
C SER A 324 5.85 6.23 -7.65
N LEU A 325 6.86 7.07 -7.89
CA LEU A 325 7.51 7.89 -6.87
C LEU A 325 6.60 9.01 -6.32
N LEU A 326 5.63 9.45 -7.10
CA LEU A 326 4.65 10.47 -6.68
C LEU A 326 3.42 9.83 -6.00
N SER A 327 3.29 8.52 -6.01
CA SER A 327 2.12 7.79 -5.48
C SER A 327 2.09 7.75 -3.97
N PHE A 328 1.67 8.83 -3.35
CA PHE A 328 1.40 8.89 -1.92
C PHE A 328 -0.10 8.71 -1.65
N GLY A 329 -0.46 7.95 -0.60
CA GLY A 329 -1.82 7.92 -0.08
C GLY A 329 -2.74 6.82 -0.63
N GLY A 330 -2.22 5.86 -1.37
CA GLY A 330 -2.98 4.68 -1.80
C GLY A 330 -3.55 4.77 -3.23
N GLY A 331 -4.37 3.77 -3.60
CA GLY A 331 -4.81 3.55 -4.97
C GLY A 331 -5.59 4.69 -5.61
N ASP A 332 -6.53 5.31 -4.88
CA ASP A 332 -7.37 6.39 -5.41
C ASP A 332 -6.55 7.65 -5.69
N ALA A 333 -5.58 7.97 -4.82
CA ALA A 333 -4.66 9.09 -5.04
C ALA A 333 -3.78 8.87 -6.27
N TYR A 334 -3.38 7.62 -6.53
CA TYR A 334 -2.60 7.27 -7.70
C TYR A 334 -3.36 7.49 -9.02
N LEU A 335 -4.68 7.25 -9.04
CA LEU A 335 -5.50 7.49 -10.23
C LEU A 335 -5.40 8.95 -10.72
N THR A 336 -5.35 9.91 -9.80
CA THR A 336 -5.18 11.34 -10.15
C THR A 336 -3.81 11.61 -10.77
N ILE A 337 -2.75 10.97 -10.26
CA ILE A 337 -1.39 11.10 -10.81
C ILE A 337 -1.33 10.45 -12.19
N ALA A 338 -1.93 9.26 -12.34
CA ALA A 338 -1.97 8.56 -13.60
C ALA A 338 -2.77 9.33 -14.67
N ASP A 339 -3.88 9.97 -14.28
CA ASP A 339 -4.62 10.86 -15.17
C ASP A 339 -3.73 12.02 -15.68
N GLY A 340 -3.10 12.73 -14.74
CA GLY A 340 -2.25 13.87 -15.09
C GLY A 340 -1.10 13.52 -16.03
N LEU A 341 -0.41 12.42 -15.79
CA LEU A 341 0.75 12.02 -16.58
C LEU A 341 0.39 11.31 -17.89
N PHE A 342 -0.56 10.36 -17.84
CA PHE A 342 -0.79 9.46 -18.97
C PHE A 342 -2.04 9.80 -19.79
N VAL A 343 -3.11 10.32 -19.16
CA VAL A 343 -4.32 10.71 -19.91
C VAL A 343 -4.14 12.12 -20.48
N GLN A 344 -3.78 13.10 -19.66
CA GLN A 344 -3.54 14.47 -20.10
C GLN A 344 -2.24 14.57 -20.95
N GLY A 345 -1.24 13.71 -20.66
CA GLY A 345 -0.04 13.53 -21.50
C GLY A 345 -0.30 12.85 -22.84
N GLY A 346 -1.51 12.30 -23.07
CA GLY A 346 -1.88 11.68 -24.36
C GLY A 346 -1.39 10.23 -24.56
N THR A 347 -0.80 9.61 -23.55
CA THR A 347 -0.31 8.21 -23.61
C THR A 347 -1.45 7.21 -23.70
N VAL A 348 -2.57 7.45 -23.01
CA VAL A 348 -3.79 6.65 -23.06
C VAL A 348 -5.01 7.56 -23.23
N ALA A 349 -6.03 7.11 -23.99
CA ALA A 349 -7.25 7.90 -24.11
C ALA A 349 -8.07 7.86 -22.82
N GLY A 350 -8.70 8.99 -22.46
CA GLY A 350 -9.55 9.07 -21.27
C GLY A 350 -10.70 8.05 -21.28
N ALA A 351 -11.29 7.79 -22.44
CA ALA A 351 -12.36 6.78 -22.59
C ALA A 351 -11.89 5.37 -22.20
N ASP A 352 -10.67 4.98 -22.58
CA ASP A 352 -10.12 3.66 -22.22
C ASP A 352 -9.68 3.64 -20.77
N PHE A 353 -9.08 4.72 -20.28
CA PHE A 353 -8.65 4.83 -18.91
C PHE A 353 -9.83 4.76 -17.93
N TYR A 354 -10.80 5.68 -18.05
CA TYR A 354 -11.94 5.75 -17.14
C TYR A 354 -13.04 4.73 -17.44
N GLY A 355 -13.27 4.43 -18.73
CA GLY A 355 -14.34 3.52 -19.15
C GLY A 355 -14.01 2.05 -18.96
N GLN A 356 -12.75 1.66 -19.06
CA GLN A 356 -12.34 0.25 -19.00
C GLN A 356 -11.33 -0.01 -17.89
N LEU A 357 -10.16 0.64 -17.91
CA LEU A 357 -9.04 0.30 -17.02
C LEU A 357 -9.35 0.54 -15.55
N VAL A 358 -9.88 1.70 -15.19
CA VAL A 358 -10.17 2.04 -13.78
C VAL A 358 -11.22 1.10 -13.17
N PRO A 359 -12.37 0.83 -13.81
CA PRO A 359 -13.32 -0.17 -13.30
C PRO A 359 -12.72 -1.56 -13.13
N VAL A 360 -11.94 -2.03 -14.11
CA VAL A 360 -11.26 -3.33 -14.04
C VAL A 360 -10.25 -3.35 -12.89
N ALA A 361 -9.40 -2.33 -12.77
CA ALA A 361 -8.41 -2.26 -11.71
C ALA A 361 -9.04 -2.23 -10.31
N ASN A 362 -10.18 -1.56 -10.13
CA ASN A 362 -10.90 -1.51 -8.86
C ASN A 362 -11.61 -2.83 -8.53
N ALA A 363 -12.09 -3.55 -9.54
CA ALA A 363 -12.75 -4.85 -9.35
C ALA A 363 -11.79 -6.01 -9.07
N LEU A 364 -10.48 -5.85 -9.37
CA LEU A 364 -9.50 -6.93 -9.27
C LEU A 364 -8.67 -6.85 -7.98
N PRO A 365 -8.17 -8.01 -7.49
CA PRO A 365 -7.26 -8.05 -6.36
C PRO A 365 -5.89 -7.42 -6.67
N GLY A 366 -5.11 -7.13 -5.64
CA GLY A 366 -3.75 -6.62 -5.75
C GLY A 366 -3.64 -5.09 -5.78
N SER A 367 -2.42 -4.59 -5.96
CA SER A 367 -2.10 -3.16 -5.95
C SER A 367 -2.70 -2.41 -7.14
N ILE A 368 -3.45 -1.34 -6.88
CA ILE A 368 -4.04 -0.49 -7.94
C ILE A 368 -2.94 0.12 -8.80
N LEU A 369 -1.85 0.63 -8.21
CA LEU A 369 -0.72 1.20 -8.93
C LEU A 369 -0.15 0.23 -9.97
N CYS A 370 0.15 -1.01 -9.58
CA CYS A 370 0.69 -2.01 -10.49
C CYS A 370 -0.30 -2.36 -11.60
N LYS A 371 -1.58 -2.52 -11.27
CA LYS A 371 -2.66 -2.81 -12.26
C LYS A 371 -2.83 -1.68 -13.26
N ILE A 372 -2.86 -0.44 -12.80
CA ILE A 372 -3.05 0.74 -13.66
C ILE A 372 -1.85 0.90 -14.60
N LEU A 373 -0.61 0.86 -14.11
CA LEU A 373 0.56 0.95 -14.99
C LEU A 373 0.61 -0.21 -16.00
N THR A 374 0.39 -1.43 -15.55
CA THR A 374 0.32 -2.59 -16.45
C THR A 374 -0.76 -2.39 -17.52
N GLY A 375 -1.95 -1.91 -17.15
CA GLY A 375 -3.07 -1.69 -18.05
C GLY A 375 -2.86 -0.53 -19.02
N ILE A 376 -2.26 0.60 -18.57
CA ILE A 376 -1.86 1.69 -19.46
C ILE A 376 -0.89 1.18 -20.51
N GLY A 377 0.14 0.41 -20.11
CA GLY A 377 1.09 -0.20 -21.03
C GLY A 377 0.40 -1.10 -22.06
N TYR A 378 -0.57 -1.92 -21.63
CA TYR A 378 -1.35 -2.77 -22.52
C TYR A 378 -2.13 -1.96 -23.56
N LEU A 379 -2.94 -1.01 -23.12
CA LEU A 379 -3.81 -0.21 -24.01
C LEU A 379 -3.00 0.67 -24.95
N SER A 380 -1.93 1.29 -24.48
CA SER A 380 -1.05 2.12 -25.29
C SER A 380 -0.29 1.29 -26.33
N GLY A 381 0.31 0.18 -25.89
CA GLY A 381 1.05 -0.70 -26.78
C GLY A 381 0.17 -1.39 -27.83
N LEU A 382 -1.06 -1.76 -27.48
CA LEU A 382 -2.03 -2.33 -28.40
C LEU A 382 -2.32 -1.36 -29.58
N ARG A 383 -2.38 -0.05 -29.29
CA ARG A 383 -2.57 0.99 -30.32
C ARG A 383 -1.33 1.24 -31.18
N MET A 384 -0.13 1.11 -30.57
CA MET A 384 1.13 1.42 -31.23
C MET A 384 1.64 0.28 -32.13
N GLY A 385 1.42 -0.98 -31.73
CA GLY A 385 2.01 -2.15 -32.43
C GLY A 385 1.28 -3.47 -32.19
N GLY A 386 -0.01 -3.41 -31.83
CA GLY A 386 -0.83 -4.60 -31.61
C GLY A 386 -0.49 -5.38 -30.33
N MET A 387 -0.91 -6.64 -30.26
CA MET A 387 -0.84 -7.48 -29.06
C MET A 387 0.59 -7.62 -28.50
N SER A 388 1.58 -7.82 -29.35
CA SER A 388 2.98 -7.98 -28.92
C SER A 388 3.54 -6.72 -28.23
N ALA A 389 3.27 -5.55 -28.81
CA ALA A 389 3.65 -4.26 -28.21
C ALA A 389 2.86 -3.98 -26.91
N GLY A 390 1.57 -4.35 -26.87
CA GLY A 390 0.74 -4.28 -25.69
C GLY A 390 1.30 -5.10 -24.52
N LEU A 391 1.65 -6.35 -24.77
CA LEU A 391 2.26 -7.23 -23.75
C LEU A 391 3.65 -6.75 -23.33
N ALA A 392 4.46 -6.25 -24.26
CA ALA A 392 5.79 -5.72 -23.94
C ALA A 392 5.73 -4.48 -23.05
N LEU A 393 4.86 -3.50 -23.37
CA LEU A 393 4.67 -2.31 -22.52
C LEU A 393 3.97 -2.64 -21.20
N SER A 394 3.07 -3.63 -21.17
CA SER A 394 2.48 -4.11 -19.90
C SER A 394 3.54 -4.65 -18.96
N LEU A 395 4.47 -5.46 -19.49
CA LEU A 395 5.57 -6.02 -18.72
C LEU A 395 6.50 -4.91 -18.18
N ALA A 396 6.77 -3.88 -19.00
CA ALA A 396 7.52 -2.71 -18.56
C ALA A 396 6.79 -1.95 -17.46
N GLY A 397 5.49 -1.67 -17.59
CA GLY A 397 4.67 -1.01 -16.58
C GLY A 397 4.63 -1.78 -15.25
N PHE A 398 4.48 -3.11 -15.32
CA PHE A 398 4.59 -3.99 -14.17
C PHE A 398 5.96 -3.87 -13.50
N ALA A 399 7.04 -4.02 -14.26
CA ALA A 399 8.40 -4.01 -13.74
C ALA A 399 8.75 -2.68 -13.07
N VAL A 400 8.40 -1.57 -13.71
CA VAL A 400 8.66 -0.22 -13.20
C VAL A 400 7.86 0.06 -11.93
N SER A 401 6.59 -0.33 -11.87
CA SER A 401 5.75 -0.15 -10.68
C SER A 401 6.29 -0.88 -9.45
N VAL A 402 6.76 -2.12 -9.65
CA VAL A 402 7.35 -2.95 -8.59
C VAL A 402 8.73 -2.41 -8.19
N ALA A 403 9.58 -2.08 -9.17
CA ALA A 403 10.94 -1.60 -8.92
C ALA A 403 10.97 -0.25 -8.22
N ALA A 404 10.18 0.73 -8.67
CA ALA A 404 10.14 2.05 -8.06
C ALA A 404 9.66 1.98 -6.60
N SER A 405 8.59 1.22 -6.34
CA SER A 405 8.07 0.99 -4.99
C SER A 405 9.12 0.32 -4.10
N GLY A 406 9.74 -0.77 -4.57
CA GLY A 406 10.74 -1.51 -3.81
C GLY A 406 12.03 -0.74 -3.55
N LEU A 407 12.46 0.09 -4.51
CA LEU A 407 13.66 0.92 -4.39
C LEU A 407 13.52 1.95 -3.26
N ILE A 408 12.47 2.76 -3.29
CA ILE A 408 12.24 3.78 -2.25
C ILE A 408 11.98 3.14 -0.90
N PHE A 409 11.17 2.09 -0.87
CA PHE A 409 10.93 1.33 0.36
C PHE A 409 12.25 0.79 0.94
N GLY A 410 13.13 0.21 0.12
CA GLY A 410 14.42 -0.34 0.55
C GLY A 410 15.30 0.71 1.24
N ILE A 411 15.34 1.93 0.70
CA ILE A 411 16.08 3.07 1.30
C ILE A 411 15.50 3.40 2.68
N ILE A 412 14.19 3.65 2.74
CA ILE A 412 13.51 4.08 3.98
C ILE A 412 13.54 2.98 5.04
N ALA A 413 13.22 1.73 4.66
CA ALA A 413 13.23 0.61 5.58
C ALA A 413 14.63 0.34 6.15
N ARG A 414 15.68 0.49 5.35
CA ARG A 414 17.07 0.36 5.80
C ARG A 414 17.42 1.44 6.82
N LEU A 415 17.06 2.70 6.55
CA LEU A 415 17.26 3.79 7.50
C LEU A 415 16.53 3.51 8.82
N LEU A 416 15.26 3.11 8.76
CA LEU A 416 14.48 2.78 9.95
C LEU A 416 15.07 1.62 10.75
N ARG A 417 15.54 0.56 10.09
CA ARG A 417 16.16 -0.61 10.74
C ARG A 417 17.52 -0.27 11.36
N THR A 418 18.33 0.54 10.69
CA THR A 418 19.64 0.95 11.19
C THR A 418 19.52 1.78 12.46
N PHE A 419 18.45 2.56 12.59
CA PHE A 419 18.22 3.48 13.71
C PHE A 419 17.10 3.03 14.64
N HIS A 420 16.79 1.74 14.70
CA HIS A 420 15.65 1.19 15.46
C HIS A 420 15.73 1.43 16.98
N ASP A 421 16.94 1.51 17.58
CA ASP A 421 17.14 1.74 19.01
C ASP A 421 16.99 3.20 19.43
N VAL A 422 16.88 4.09 18.46
CA VAL A 422 16.63 5.51 18.72
C VAL A 422 15.21 5.66 19.30
N PRO A 423 15.03 6.37 20.43
CA PRO A 423 13.76 6.48 21.15
C PRO A 423 12.56 6.89 20.30
N VAL A 424 12.80 7.71 19.26
CA VAL A 424 11.75 8.15 18.33
C VAL A 424 11.15 6.97 17.55
N PHE A 425 11.95 6.02 17.08
CA PHE A 425 11.43 4.89 16.31
C PHE A 425 10.54 3.97 17.16
N ARG A 426 10.85 3.82 18.45
CA ARG A 426 9.98 3.12 19.39
C ARG A 426 8.64 3.83 19.57
N GLN A 427 8.63 5.15 19.58
CA GLN A 427 7.38 5.94 19.62
C GLN A 427 6.61 5.82 18.32
N ILE A 428 7.27 5.89 17.17
CA ILE A 428 6.63 5.67 15.85
C ILE A 428 5.93 4.31 15.84
N SER A 429 6.60 3.23 16.19
CA SER A 429 6.03 1.86 16.22
C SER A 429 4.81 1.74 17.14
N LEU A 430 4.79 2.49 18.24
CA LEU A 430 3.67 2.51 19.18
C LEU A 430 2.43 3.21 18.60
N TRP A 431 2.63 4.37 17.94
CA TRP A 431 1.55 5.24 17.47
C TRP A 431 1.05 4.92 16.06
N VAL A 432 1.83 4.20 15.25
CA VAL A 432 1.46 3.84 13.88
C VAL A 432 0.18 3.03 13.82
N ARG A 433 -0.02 2.05 14.70
CA ARG A 433 -1.22 1.18 14.68
C ARG A 433 -2.52 1.96 14.85
N PRO A 434 -2.71 2.84 15.87
CA PRO A 434 -3.92 3.65 15.97
C PRO A 434 -4.11 4.61 14.80
N ILE A 435 -3.04 5.20 14.27
CA ILE A 435 -3.10 6.08 13.10
C ILE A 435 -3.58 5.31 11.87
N ILE A 436 -2.94 4.17 11.57
CA ILE A 436 -3.36 3.29 10.47
C ILE A 436 -4.82 2.86 10.65
N SER A 437 -5.24 2.48 11.85
CA SER A 437 -6.63 2.08 12.10
C SER A 437 -7.62 3.20 11.79
N GLY A 438 -7.29 4.47 12.12
CA GLY A 438 -8.09 5.63 11.74
C GLY A 438 -8.19 5.82 10.22
N LEU A 439 -7.06 5.67 9.52
CA LEU A 439 -7.02 5.72 8.06
C LEU A 439 -7.81 4.57 7.41
N LEU A 440 -7.72 3.35 7.97
CA LEU A 440 -8.47 2.20 7.46
C LEU A 440 -9.99 2.36 7.62
N LEU A 441 -10.46 3.04 8.67
CA LEU A 441 -11.87 3.40 8.80
C LEU A 441 -12.30 4.35 7.68
N ASN A 442 -11.46 5.32 7.31
CA ASN A 442 -11.73 6.18 6.16
C ASN A 442 -11.76 5.39 4.84
N VAL A 443 -10.83 4.45 4.65
CA VAL A 443 -10.84 3.56 3.47
C VAL A 443 -12.12 2.72 3.41
N ALA A 444 -12.61 2.20 4.55
CA ALA A 444 -13.88 1.47 4.60
C ALA A 444 -15.07 2.36 4.17
N LEU A 445 -15.07 3.62 4.59
CA LEU A 445 -16.08 4.60 4.20
C LEU A 445 -15.98 4.96 2.70
N SER A 446 -14.75 5.13 2.19
CA SER A 446 -14.51 5.33 0.75
C SER A 446 -14.99 4.15 -0.09
N MET A 447 -14.75 2.90 0.36
CA MET A 447 -15.25 1.70 -0.31
C MET A 447 -16.79 1.66 -0.35
N LEU A 448 -17.44 2.06 0.76
CA LEU A 448 -18.91 2.15 0.80
C LEU A 448 -19.44 3.19 -0.21
N ARG A 449 -18.79 4.35 -0.28
CA ARG A 449 -19.11 5.38 -1.26
C ARG A 449 -18.90 4.88 -2.70
N THR A 450 -17.78 4.22 -2.99
CA THR A 450 -17.50 3.63 -4.30
C THR A 450 -18.56 2.60 -4.69
N ASN A 451 -19.02 1.76 -3.75
CA ASN A 451 -20.11 0.84 -4.01
C ASN A 451 -21.40 1.57 -4.41
N LEU A 452 -21.75 2.70 -3.75
CA LEU A 452 -22.92 3.50 -4.11
C LEU A 452 -22.76 4.13 -5.49
N GLU A 453 -21.60 4.71 -5.79
CA GLU A 453 -21.30 5.29 -7.12
C GLU A 453 -21.37 4.24 -8.25
N ILE A 454 -20.89 3.01 -8.01
CA ILE A 454 -21.05 1.89 -8.95
C ILE A 454 -22.53 1.53 -9.11
N GLY A 455 -23.27 1.44 -8.00
CA GLY A 455 -24.68 1.11 -7.99
C GLY A 455 -25.54 2.12 -8.75
N THR A 456 -25.31 3.43 -8.55
CA THR A 456 -26.00 4.49 -9.30
C THR A 456 -25.69 4.42 -10.79
N GLY A 457 -24.43 4.13 -11.16
CA GLY A 457 -24.03 3.89 -12.55
C GLY A 457 -24.66 2.64 -13.18
N LEU A 458 -25.18 1.71 -12.37
CA LEU A 458 -25.90 0.51 -12.77
C LEU A 458 -27.44 0.64 -12.63
N LEU A 459 -27.92 1.85 -12.29
CA LEU A 459 -29.33 2.15 -12.03
C LEU A 459 -29.93 1.35 -10.84
N VAL A 460 -29.12 0.86 -9.93
CA VAL A 460 -29.57 0.19 -8.72
C VAL A 460 -29.85 1.24 -7.64
N PRO A 461 -31.01 1.19 -6.94
CA PRO A 461 -31.32 2.15 -5.88
C PRO A 461 -30.25 2.16 -4.78
N GLU A 462 -29.81 3.36 -4.37
CA GLU A 462 -28.75 3.56 -3.37
C GLU A 462 -29.04 2.81 -2.06
N GLY A 463 -30.31 2.82 -1.60
CA GLY A 463 -30.71 2.12 -0.38
C GLY A 463 -30.49 0.60 -0.45
N ILE A 464 -30.65 -0.02 -1.63
CA ILE A 464 -30.38 -1.45 -1.83
C ILE A 464 -28.87 -1.71 -1.76
N VAL A 465 -28.07 -0.91 -2.46
CA VAL A 465 -26.60 -1.05 -2.46
C VAL A 465 -26.03 -0.83 -1.07
N LEU A 466 -26.49 0.19 -0.34
CA LEU A 466 -26.06 0.49 1.02
C LEU A 466 -26.40 -0.67 1.98
N THR A 467 -27.66 -1.09 1.98
CA THR A 467 -28.12 -2.17 2.86
C THR A 467 -27.38 -3.46 2.58
N MET A 468 -27.25 -3.83 1.32
CA MET A 468 -26.52 -5.01 0.90
C MET A 468 -25.03 -4.94 1.29
N SER A 469 -24.36 -3.81 1.05
CA SER A 469 -22.94 -3.64 1.41
C SER A 469 -22.72 -3.79 2.92
N ILE A 470 -23.60 -3.21 3.75
CA ILE A 470 -23.51 -3.33 5.21
C ILE A 470 -23.80 -4.76 5.67
N LEU A 471 -24.88 -5.37 5.20
CA LEU A 471 -25.25 -6.74 5.59
C LEU A 471 -24.18 -7.76 5.18
N LEU A 472 -23.66 -7.65 3.96
CA LEU A 472 -22.56 -8.50 3.50
C LEU A 472 -21.28 -8.27 4.30
N ALA A 473 -20.92 -7.01 4.62
CA ALA A 473 -19.76 -6.72 5.44
C ALA A 473 -19.89 -7.34 6.84
N VAL A 474 -21.04 -7.21 7.48
CA VAL A 474 -21.32 -7.83 8.79
C VAL A 474 -21.30 -9.35 8.70
N PHE A 475 -21.88 -9.93 7.66
CA PHE A 475 -21.89 -11.37 7.44
C PHE A 475 -20.47 -11.91 7.20
N CYS A 476 -19.66 -11.23 6.39
CA CYS A 476 -18.25 -11.60 6.16
C CYS A 476 -17.43 -11.49 7.44
N LEU A 477 -17.66 -10.45 8.24
CA LEU A 477 -17.03 -10.29 9.55
C LEU A 477 -17.39 -11.46 10.49
N TYR A 478 -18.66 -11.88 10.51
CA TYR A 478 -19.10 -13.07 11.24
C TYR A 478 -18.39 -14.34 10.76
N LEU A 479 -18.29 -14.56 9.45
CA LEU A 479 -17.57 -15.72 8.89
C LEU A 479 -16.09 -15.72 9.27
N LEU A 480 -15.45 -14.55 9.28
CA LEU A 480 -14.02 -14.42 9.61
C LEU A 480 -13.75 -14.62 11.11
N PHE A 481 -14.54 -14.00 12.00
CA PHE A 481 -14.29 -13.99 13.44
C PHE A 481 -14.93 -15.14 14.19
N VAL A 482 -16.20 -15.44 13.91
CA VAL A 482 -16.97 -16.45 14.65
C VAL A 482 -16.78 -17.83 14.05
N ARG A 483 -16.93 -17.94 12.74
CA ARG A 483 -16.78 -19.21 12.02
C ARG A 483 -15.34 -19.54 11.63
N ARG A 484 -14.41 -18.58 11.78
CA ARG A 484 -12.97 -18.73 11.45
C ARG A 484 -12.72 -19.35 10.07
N LYS A 485 -13.55 -19.00 9.09
CA LYS A 485 -13.41 -19.51 7.72
C LYS A 485 -12.19 -18.88 7.04
N ALA A 486 -11.62 -19.59 6.07
CA ALA A 486 -10.57 -19.04 5.21
C ALA A 486 -11.10 -17.80 4.48
N MET A 487 -10.24 -16.81 4.20
CA MET A 487 -10.62 -15.53 3.57
C MET A 487 -11.27 -15.71 2.20
N THR A 488 -10.93 -16.78 1.48
CA THR A 488 -11.52 -17.10 0.17
C THR A 488 -13.02 -17.36 0.23
N VAL A 489 -13.54 -17.91 1.34
CA VAL A 489 -14.97 -18.22 1.48
C VAL A 489 -15.81 -16.94 1.53
N PRO A 490 -15.61 -15.99 2.48
CA PRO A 490 -16.37 -14.75 2.51
C PRO A 490 -16.17 -13.90 1.25
N MET A 491 -14.99 -13.93 0.64
CA MET A 491 -14.71 -13.25 -0.63
C MET A 491 -15.60 -13.78 -1.76
N LEU A 492 -15.61 -15.11 -1.99
CA LEU A 492 -16.41 -15.71 -3.06
C LEU A 492 -17.92 -15.52 -2.81
N VAL A 493 -18.38 -15.64 -1.56
CA VAL A 493 -19.78 -15.41 -1.18
C VAL A 493 -20.16 -13.95 -1.49
N SER A 494 -19.31 -13.00 -1.16
CA SER A 494 -19.57 -11.57 -1.42
C SER A 494 -19.60 -11.25 -2.89
N ALA A 495 -18.64 -11.78 -3.67
CA ALA A 495 -18.61 -11.59 -5.12
C ALA A 495 -19.87 -12.19 -5.79
N ALA A 496 -20.25 -13.40 -5.40
CA ALA A 496 -21.47 -14.06 -5.90
C ALA A 496 -22.74 -13.30 -5.51
N ALA A 497 -22.82 -12.77 -4.29
CA ALA A 497 -23.95 -11.96 -3.85
C ALA A 497 -24.04 -10.63 -4.62
N GLY A 498 -22.90 -9.97 -4.88
CA GLY A 498 -22.83 -8.79 -5.75
C GLY A 498 -23.29 -9.10 -7.18
N PHE A 499 -22.81 -10.19 -7.74
CA PHE A 499 -23.23 -10.64 -9.06
C PHE A 499 -24.71 -11.06 -9.10
N GLY A 500 -25.26 -11.55 -7.98
CA GLY A 500 -26.69 -11.85 -7.84
C GLY A 500 -27.61 -10.66 -8.08
N LEU A 501 -27.14 -9.42 -7.83
CA LEU A 501 -27.88 -8.20 -8.19
C LEU A 501 -28.05 -8.01 -9.71
N PHE A 502 -27.18 -8.61 -10.52
CA PHE A 502 -27.30 -8.57 -11.97
C PHE A 502 -28.44 -9.46 -12.51
N LEU A 503 -28.88 -10.42 -11.70
CA LEU A 503 -29.92 -11.39 -12.08
C LEU A 503 -31.32 -10.95 -11.67
N ILE A 504 -31.44 -9.88 -10.87
CA ILE A 504 -32.68 -9.25 -10.41
C ILE A 504 -32.97 -8.00 -11.25
#